data_54d1991a066a2894b69f9d8803410d13
#
_entry.id   54d1991a066a2894b69f9d8803410d13
#
_cell.length_a   1.000
_cell.length_b   1.000
_cell.length_c   1.000
_cell.angle_alpha   90.00
_cell.angle_beta   90.00
_cell.angle_gamma   90.00
#
_symmetry.space_group_name_H-M   'P 1'
#
loop_
_entity.id
_entity.type
_entity.pdbx_description
1 polymer ?
#
loop_
_entity_poly.entity_id
_entity_poly.type
_entity_poly.pdbx_seq_one_letter_code
_entity_poly.pdbx_strand_id
1 'polypeptide(L)'
;MNHKIARFHVILIMILIHRLIYAQSDYQQIIPETQLSIDMVYVKGGPFMMGSPETEKGRYGDEGPQHPVEIDDFWIGKYEISWDIYKLFLDRHIDNLIEELNSSEVEIRVDAISGATPPYTDMSFGMGINGYPAIGMTQHAANTFCQWLSAITGKFYRLPTEAEWEYAARAGNQSRYSFGDDERELDQFGWYQKNSDGKYQPIGQKNPNPWGLYDMHGNVSEWTLDQYISNIYQLRDSLVLNPYEIPTKRYPRSVRGGSWKDFSEKLRSAARGRSSSTWKLRDPQIPKSIWWHTDADFVGFRILRPKNTPSPEQQLIYWQSAEK
;
A
#
# COMPACT_ATOMS: atom_id res chain seq x y z
N MET A 1 -83.16 -9.33 -5.00
CA MET A 1 -82.23 -9.10 -6.11
C MET A 1 -80.98 -8.45 -5.55
N ASN A 2 -80.04 -9.31 -5.12
CA ASN A 2 -78.85 -8.88 -4.34
C ASN A 2 -77.63 -8.75 -5.24
N HIS A 3 -77.16 -7.56 -5.48
CA HIS A 3 -75.89 -7.33 -6.13
C HIS A 3 -74.76 -7.38 -5.06
N LYS A 4 -74.01 -8.49 -5.08
CA LYS A 4 -72.73 -8.61 -4.33
C LYS A 4 -71.65 -7.84 -5.10
N ILE A 5 -71.21 -6.72 -4.56
CA ILE A 5 -70.04 -6.00 -5.04
C ILE A 5 -68.80 -6.73 -4.51
N ALA A 6 -68.09 -7.40 -5.44
CA ALA A 6 -66.79 -7.99 -5.14
C ALA A 6 -65.74 -6.88 -5.02
N ARG A 7 -65.25 -6.65 -3.82
CA ARG A 7 -64.07 -5.82 -3.59
C ARG A 7 -62.81 -6.56 -3.96
N PHE A 8 -62.23 -6.26 -5.11
CA PHE A 8 -60.86 -6.62 -5.46
C PHE A 8 -59.90 -5.86 -4.59
N HIS A 9 -59.32 -6.54 -3.62
CA HIS A 9 -58.14 -6.04 -2.90
C HIS A 9 -56.93 -6.27 -3.79
N VAL A 10 -56.49 -5.18 -4.47
CA VAL A 10 -55.16 -5.18 -5.11
C VAL A 10 -54.13 -5.10 -3.99
N ILE A 11 -53.59 -6.22 -3.60
CA ILE A 11 -52.42 -6.29 -2.75
C ILE A 11 -51.24 -5.82 -3.60
N LEU A 12 -50.91 -4.53 -3.47
CA LEU A 12 -49.66 -3.99 -4.01
C LEU A 12 -48.52 -4.54 -3.19
N ILE A 13 -47.97 -5.68 -3.64
CA ILE A 13 -46.69 -6.22 -3.10
C ILE A 13 -45.62 -5.21 -3.54
N MET A 14 -45.33 -4.23 -2.68
CA MET A 14 -44.08 -3.50 -2.73
C MET A 14 -42.98 -4.49 -2.48
N ILE A 15 -42.39 -5.02 -3.54
CA ILE A 15 -41.07 -5.66 -3.49
C ILE A 15 -40.11 -4.51 -3.19
N LEU A 16 -39.93 -4.23 -1.91
CA LEU A 16 -38.75 -3.50 -1.43
C LEU A 16 -37.57 -4.39 -1.83
N ILE A 17 -37.00 -4.11 -2.99
CA ILE A 17 -35.64 -4.53 -3.31
C ILE A 17 -34.77 -3.76 -2.31
N HIS A 18 -34.62 -4.32 -1.12
CA HIS A 18 -33.48 -4.02 -0.29
C HIS A 18 -32.27 -4.44 -1.14
N ARG A 19 -31.71 -3.49 -1.89
CA ARG A 19 -30.29 -3.57 -2.17
C ARG A 19 -29.66 -3.64 -0.77
N LEU A 20 -29.32 -4.85 -0.36
CA LEU A 20 -28.35 -5.05 0.69
C LEU A 20 -27.13 -4.29 0.17
N ILE A 21 -26.99 -3.04 0.61
CA ILE A 21 -25.73 -2.34 0.56
C ILE A 21 -24.92 -3.17 1.56
N TYR A 22 -24.21 -4.15 1.05
CA TYR A 22 -23.16 -4.78 1.84
C TYR A 22 -22.23 -3.63 2.19
N ALA A 23 -22.35 -3.13 3.42
CA ALA A 23 -21.38 -2.19 3.94
C ALA A 23 -20.04 -2.88 3.75
N GLN A 24 -19.18 -2.28 2.92
CA GLN A 24 -17.86 -2.85 2.72
C GLN A 24 -17.14 -2.74 4.03
N SER A 25 -16.65 -3.87 4.51
CA SER A 25 -16.00 -4.03 5.80
C SER A 25 -14.55 -4.45 5.57
N ASP A 26 -13.76 -4.26 6.59
CA ASP A 26 -12.45 -4.87 6.72
C ASP A 26 -12.55 -6.38 6.51
N TYR A 27 -11.50 -6.99 6.00
CA TYR A 27 -11.42 -8.43 5.83
C TYR A 27 -9.99 -8.96 6.02
N GLN A 28 -9.88 -10.25 6.22
CA GLN A 28 -8.60 -10.94 6.21
C GLN A 28 -8.42 -11.66 4.87
N GLN A 29 -7.33 -11.37 4.17
CA GLN A 29 -6.91 -12.15 3.02
C GLN A 29 -6.10 -13.34 3.52
N ILE A 30 -6.72 -14.50 3.57
CA ILE A 30 -6.04 -15.76 3.89
C ILE A 30 -5.07 -16.08 2.75
N ILE A 31 -3.84 -16.44 3.08
CA ILE A 31 -2.88 -16.98 2.11
C ILE A 31 -3.18 -18.47 1.94
N PRO A 32 -3.54 -18.93 0.73
CA PRO A 32 -3.87 -20.33 0.48
C PRO A 32 -2.78 -21.27 1.00
N GLU A 33 -3.20 -22.46 1.45
CA GLU A 33 -2.33 -23.53 1.97
C GLU A 33 -1.47 -23.14 3.19
N THR A 34 -1.85 -22.04 3.87
CA THR A 34 -1.16 -21.57 5.09
C THR A 34 -2.18 -21.13 6.16
N GLN A 35 -1.69 -20.86 7.37
CA GLN A 35 -2.46 -20.21 8.43
C GLN A 35 -2.22 -18.69 8.48
N LEU A 36 -1.47 -18.15 7.53
CA LEU A 36 -1.15 -16.73 7.48
C LEU A 36 -2.23 -15.93 6.76
N SER A 37 -2.41 -14.70 7.18
CA SER A 37 -3.37 -13.79 6.57
C SER A 37 -2.84 -12.35 6.56
N ILE A 38 -3.38 -11.53 5.66
CA ILE A 38 -3.17 -10.10 5.60
C ILE A 38 -4.46 -9.41 6.00
N ASP A 39 -4.43 -8.60 7.05
CA ASP A 39 -5.56 -7.77 7.44
C ASP A 39 -5.70 -6.60 6.47
N MET A 40 -6.88 -6.46 5.88
CA MET A 40 -7.20 -5.44 4.90
C MET A 40 -8.27 -4.49 5.46
N VAL A 41 -7.95 -3.22 5.58
CA VAL A 41 -8.85 -2.16 6.07
C VAL A 41 -9.56 -1.51 4.89
N TYR A 42 -10.88 -1.43 4.96
CA TYR A 42 -11.68 -0.69 3.97
C TYR A 42 -11.54 0.81 4.17
N VAL A 43 -11.17 1.49 3.10
CA VAL A 43 -11.09 2.94 3.04
C VAL A 43 -12.11 3.45 2.05
N LYS A 44 -13.09 4.20 2.56
CA LYS A 44 -14.03 4.91 1.70
C LYS A 44 -13.29 6.06 1.01
N GLY A 45 -13.36 6.09 -0.31
CA GLY A 45 -12.77 7.14 -1.11
C GLY A 45 -13.46 8.50 -0.91
N GLY A 46 -12.84 9.53 -1.43
CA GLY A 46 -13.33 10.89 -1.38
C GLY A 46 -12.25 11.92 -1.69
N PRO A 47 -12.60 13.21 -1.67
CA PRO A 47 -11.68 14.30 -1.93
C PRO A 47 -10.81 14.61 -0.72
N PHE A 48 -9.56 15.01 -0.98
CA PHE A 48 -8.65 15.58 0.02
C PHE A 48 -7.66 16.56 -0.62
N MET A 49 -6.97 17.32 0.22
CA MET A 49 -5.86 18.17 -0.20
C MET A 49 -4.56 17.41 -0.03
N MET A 50 -3.93 17.01 -1.14
CA MET A 50 -2.63 16.32 -1.15
C MET A 50 -1.49 17.33 -1.01
N GLY A 51 -0.47 16.94 -0.26
CA GLY A 51 0.68 17.82 0.03
C GLY A 51 0.52 18.61 1.32
N SER A 52 1.45 19.52 1.59
CA SER A 52 1.49 20.32 2.81
C SER A 52 1.36 21.82 2.52
N PRO A 53 0.70 22.60 3.41
CA PRO A 53 0.66 24.05 3.30
C PRO A 53 2.04 24.65 3.53
N GLU A 54 2.29 25.84 3.00
CA GLU A 54 3.59 26.53 3.14
C GLU A 54 3.97 26.81 4.60
N THR A 55 2.97 26.89 5.47
CA THR A 55 3.13 27.12 6.90
C THR A 55 3.47 25.87 7.71
N GLU A 56 3.41 24.67 7.10
CA GLU A 56 3.67 23.44 7.82
C GLU A 56 5.14 23.34 8.26
N LYS A 57 5.37 23.16 9.55
CA LYS A 57 6.71 23.05 10.12
C LYS A 57 7.42 21.77 9.62
N GLY A 58 8.64 21.90 9.14
CA GLY A 58 9.45 20.78 8.63
C GLY A 58 9.11 20.35 7.21
N ARG A 59 8.31 21.13 6.48
CA ARG A 59 7.93 20.92 5.09
C ARG A 59 9.14 20.93 4.16
N TYR A 60 9.11 20.04 3.16
CA TYR A 60 10.05 20.06 2.03
C TYR A 60 9.40 20.71 0.79
N GLY A 61 10.23 21.22 -0.11
CA GLY A 61 9.76 21.98 -1.28
C GLY A 61 8.95 21.15 -2.30
N ASP A 62 9.11 19.84 -2.28
CA ASP A 62 8.43 18.90 -3.17
C ASP A 62 7.03 18.44 -2.68
N GLU A 63 6.62 18.92 -1.51
CA GLU A 63 5.31 18.63 -0.93
C GLU A 63 4.23 19.65 -1.32
N GLY A 64 4.52 20.54 -2.21
CA GLY A 64 3.58 21.58 -2.59
C GLY A 64 3.75 22.14 -4.00
N PRO A 65 2.76 22.96 -4.40
CA PRO A 65 1.60 23.43 -3.64
C PRO A 65 0.63 22.31 -3.28
N GLN A 66 -0.18 22.50 -2.21
CA GLN A 66 -1.32 21.62 -1.97
C GLN A 66 -2.28 21.69 -3.16
N HIS A 67 -2.83 20.55 -3.54
CA HIS A 67 -3.75 20.46 -4.66
C HIS A 67 -4.88 19.47 -4.35
N PRO A 68 -6.09 19.67 -4.92
CA PRO A 68 -7.22 18.78 -4.66
C PRO A 68 -7.05 17.47 -5.42
N VAL A 69 -7.29 16.37 -4.72
CA VAL A 69 -7.28 15.00 -5.26
C VAL A 69 -8.54 14.29 -4.80
N GLU A 70 -9.11 13.44 -5.65
CA GLU A 70 -10.17 12.52 -5.29
C GLU A 70 -9.72 11.08 -5.51
N ILE A 71 -9.97 10.24 -4.52
CA ILE A 71 -9.57 8.83 -4.48
C ILE A 71 -10.83 7.97 -4.47
N ASP A 72 -10.83 6.89 -5.25
CA ASP A 72 -11.87 5.86 -5.21
C ASP A 72 -11.77 4.99 -3.95
N ASP A 73 -12.82 4.22 -3.67
CA ASP A 73 -12.87 3.25 -2.58
C ASP A 73 -11.82 2.13 -2.79
N PHE A 74 -11.15 1.71 -1.72
CA PHE A 74 -10.16 0.61 -1.75
C PHE A 74 -10.05 -0.11 -0.40
N TRP A 75 -9.32 -1.22 -0.38
CA TRP A 75 -8.78 -1.84 0.83
C TRP A 75 -7.27 -1.70 0.83
N ILE A 76 -6.69 -1.45 1.99
CA ILE A 76 -5.24 -1.32 2.17
C ILE A 76 -4.78 -2.21 3.32
N GLY A 77 -3.58 -2.76 3.23
CA GLY A 77 -2.97 -3.54 4.30
C GLY A 77 -2.94 -2.75 5.61
N LYS A 78 -3.49 -3.34 6.67
CA LYS A 78 -3.50 -2.74 8.01
C LYS A 78 -2.10 -2.46 8.52
N TYR A 79 -1.16 -3.31 8.12
CA TYR A 79 0.26 -3.29 8.44
C TYR A 79 1.11 -3.32 7.19
N GLU A 80 2.39 -3.09 7.33
CA GLU A 80 3.40 -3.43 6.35
C GLU A 80 3.43 -4.95 6.10
N ILE A 81 3.85 -5.40 4.93
CA ILE A 81 4.02 -6.83 4.66
C ILE A 81 5.15 -7.38 5.52
N SER A 82 4.85 -8.39 6.34
CA SER A 82 5.85 -9.01 7.21
C SER A 82 6.76 -10.00 6.47
N TRP A 83 7.93 -10.28 7.06
CA TRP A 83 8.82 -11.34 6.58
C TRP A 83 8.14 -12.71 6.53
N ASP A 84 7.23 -13.00 7.48
CA ASP A 84 6.52 -14.29 7.50
C ASP A 84 5.74 -14.52 6.19
N ILE A 85 5.10 -13.45 5.68
CA ILE A 85 4.34 -13.50 4.43
C ILE A 85 5.25 -13.38 3.21
N TYR A 86 6.22 -12.44 3.23
CA TYR A 86 7.10 -12.21 2.09
C TYR A 86 7.96 -13.43 1.75
N LYS A 87 8.37 -14.22 2.76
CA LYS A 87 9.10 -15.48 2.57
C LYS A 87 8.35 -16.50 1.75
N LEU A 88 7.01 -16.56 1.83
CA LEU A 88 6.22 -17.48 1.00
C LEU A 88 6.41 -17.17 -0.50
N PHE A 89 6.49 -15.89 -0.85
CA PHE A 89 6.83 -15.46 -2.21
C PHE A 89 8.28 -15.79 -2.60
N LEU A 90 9.23 -15.70 -1.69
CA LEU A 90 10.62 -16.04 -1.97
C LEU A 90 10.81 -17.56 -2.14
N ASP A 91 10.19 -18.35 -1.28
CA ASP A 91 10.34 -19.81 -1.24
C ASP A 91 9.49 -20.52 -2.29
N ARG A 92 8.36 -19.93 -2.71
CA ARG A 92 7.43 -20.43 -3.73
C ARG A 92 6.91 -21.86 -3.49
N HIS A 93 7.10 -22.41 -2.29
CA HIS A 93 6.75 -23.82 -2.00
C HIS A 93 5.25 -24.10 -2.05
N ILE A 94 4.41 -23.09 -1.81
CA ILE A 94 2.95 -23.23 -1.86
C ILE A 94 2.39 -23.17 -3.29
N ASP A 95 3.13 -22.68 -4.27
CA ASP A 95 2.63 -22.43 -5.63
C ASP A 95 2.05 -23.68 -6.30
N ASN A 96 2.70 -24.83 -6.07
CA ASN A 96 2.25 -26.11 -6.64
C ASN A 96 1.08 -26.76 -5.89
N LEU A 97 0.68 -26.19 -4.75
CA LEU A 97 -0.42 -26.69 -3.93
C LEU A 97 -1.74 -25.98 -4.24
N ILE A 98 -1.68 -24.86 -4.98
CA ILE A 98 -2.83 -24.03 -5.28
C ILE A 98 -3.59 -24.61 -6.46
N GLU A 99 -4.83 -25.02 -6.21
CA GLU A 99 -5.75 -25.47 -7.24
C GLU A 99 -6.16 -24.32 -8.16
N GLU A 100 -6.58 -24.66 -9.39
CA GLU A 100 -7.09 -23.70 -10.35
C GLU A 100 -8.37 -23.02 -9.81
N LEU A 101 -8.35 -21.69 -9.75
CA LEU A 101 -9.44 -20.91 -9.15
C LEU A 101 -10.67 -20.92 -10.07
N ASN A 102 -11.83 -21.28 -9.52
CA ASN A 102 -13.10 -21.31 -10.26
C ASN A 102 -13.59 -19.91 -10.68
N SER A 103 -13.16 -18.87 -10.00
CA SER A 103 -13.40 -17.48 -10.38
C SER A 103 -12.21 -16.63 -9.97
N SER A 104 -11.75 -15.76 -10.87
CA SER A 104 -10.59 -14.91 -10.63
C SER A 104 -10.82 -13.51 -11.20
N GLU A 105 -10.41 -12.50 -10.46
CA GLU A 105 -10.35 -11.10 -10.92
C GLU A 105 -9.11 -10.86 -11.81
N VAL A 106 -8.20 -11.84 -11.88
CA VAL A 106 -6.93 -11.75 -12.60
C VAL A 106 -6.77 -12.92 -13.57
N GLU A 107 -6.13 -12.66 -14.71
CA GLU A 107 -5.84 -13.68 -15.72
C GLU A 107 -4.42 -14.24 -15.61
N ILE A 108 -3.60 -13.70 -14.69
CA ILE A 108 -2.22 -14.15 -14.53
C ILE A 108 -2.15 -15.46 -13.74
N ARG A 109 -1.35 -16.38 -14.24
CA ARG A 109 -1.08 -17.66 -13.57
C ARG A 109 0.19 -17.56 -12.73
N VAL A 110 0.23 -18.28 -11.62
CA VAL A 110 1.35 -18.26 -10.68
C VAL A 110 2.67 -18.70 -11.32
N ASP A 111 2.62 -19.67 -12.25
CA ASP A 111 3.78 -20.18 -12.98
C ASP A 111 4.37 -19.19 -14.01
N ALA A 112 3.58 -18.18 -14.41
CA ALA A 112 4.06 -17.10 -15.29
C ALA A 112 4.80 -15.98 -14.56
N ILE A 113 4.84 -16.02 -13.22
CA ILE A 113 5.42 -14.95 -12.41
C ILE A 113 6.85 -15.32 -12.03
N SER A 114 7.79 -14.42 -12.33
CA SER A 114 9.20 -14.61 -11.98
C SER A 114 9.41 -14.70 -10.47
N GLY A 115 10.17 -15.66 -10.01
CA GLY A 115 10.63 -15.76 -8.62
C GLY A 115 11.80 -14.82 -8.35
N ALA A 116 11.85 -14.28 -7.13
CA ALA A 116 12.98 -13.48 -6.70
C ALA A 116 14.24 -14.37 -6.54
N THR A 117 15.39 -13.88 -7.00
CA THR A 117 16.66 -14.56 -6.71
C THR A 117 17.02 -14.36 -5.24
N PRO A 118 17.57 -15.40 -4.57
CA PRO A 118 18.07 -15.27 -3.20
C PRO A 118 19.08 -14.12 -3.08
N PRO A 119 19.02 -13.32 -2.01
CA PRO A 119 19.99 -12.26 -1.79
C PRO A 119 21.35 -12.84 -1.35
N TYR A 120 22.44 -12.11 -1.59
CA TYR A 120 23.80 -12.50 -1.17
C TYR A 120 24.04 -12.33 0.33
N THR A 121 23.19 -11.60 1.01
CA THR A 121 23.31 -11.29 2.43
C THR A 121 21.96 -11.44 3.11
N ASP A 122 21.98 -11.57 4.43
CA ASP A 122 20.75 -11.50 5.21
C ASP A 122 20.10 -10.12 5.07
N MET A 123 18.96 -10.06 4.38
CA MET A 123 18.23 -8.82 4.15
C MET A 123 17.43 -8.36 5.36
N SER A 124 17.39 -9.13 6.45
CA SER A 124 16.90 -8.64 7.75
C SER A 124 17.94 -7.79 8.49
N PHE A 125 19.19 -7.82 8.04
CA PHE A 125 20.35 -7.19 8.69
C PHE A 125 20.49 -7.55 10.18
N GLY A 126 19.93 -8.69 10.58
CA GLY A 126 19.90 -9.15 11.97
C GLY A 126 18.93 -8.39 12.88
N MET A 127 18.08 -7.53 12.34
CA MET A 127 17.16 -6.69 13.11
C MET A 127 15.86 -7.39 13.54
N GLY A 128 15.49 -8.51 12.89
CA GLY A 128 14.32 -9.32 13.24
C GLY A 128 13.60 -9.86 12.01
N ILE A 129 12.85 -10.97 12.19
CA ILE A 129 12.13 -11.64 11.11
C ILE A 129 10.66 -11.90 11.50
N ASN A 130 10.41 -12.73 12.50
CA ASN A 130 9.05 -13.17 12.84
C ASN A 130 8.21 -12.00 13.38
N GLY A 131 7.15 -11.62 12.68
CA GLY A 131 6.30 -10.48 13.00
C GLY A 131 6.92 -9.11 12.67
N TYR A 132 8.05 -9.07 11.98
CA TYR A 132 8.70 -7.82 11.55
C TYR A 132 8.41 -7.53 10.07
N PRO A 133 8.42 -6.24 9.64
CA PRO A 133 8.21 -5.91 8.23
C PRO A 133 9.34 -6.46 7.36
N ALA A 134 9.01 -6.94 6.17
CA ALA A 134 9.98 -7.28 5.15
C ALA A 134 10.61 -6.00 4.57
N ILE A 135 11.94 -6.02 4.40
CA ILE A 135 12.70 -4.85 3.95
C ILE A 135 13.70 -5.18 2.85
N GLY A 136 14.28 -4.13 2.26
CA GLY A 136 15.39 -4.24 1.33
C GLY A 136 15.03 -4.74 -0.06
N MET A 137 13.77 -5.02 -0.36
CA MET A 137 13.32 -5.36 -1.70
C MET A 137 13.25 -4.11 -2.60
N THR A 138 13.37 -4.32 -3.90
CA THR A 138 13.09 -3.26 -4.89
C THR A 138 11.59 -3.04 -5.06
N GLN A 139 11.19 -1.92 -5.66
CA GLN A 139 9.79 -1.71 -6.04
C GLN A 139 9.32 -2.79 -7.03
N HIS A 140 10.20 -3.24 -7.94
CA HIS A 140 9.92 -4.36 -8.83
C HIS A 140 9.56 -5.63 -8.05
N ALA A 141 10.36 -5.98 -7.05
CA ALA A 141 10.09 -7.15 -6.23
C ALA A 141 8.79 -7.03 -5.42
N ALA A 142 8.48 -5.85 -4.89
CA ALA A 142 7.22 -5.58 -4.21
C ALA A 142 6.01 -5.67 -5.17
N ASN A 143 6.13 -5.15 -6.40
CA ASN A 143 5.10 -5.30 -7.43
C ASN A 143 4.93 -6.77 -7.85
N THR A 144 6.02 -7.52 -7.99
CA THR A 144 5.97 -8.94 -8.35
C THR A 144 5.35 -9.78 -7.23
N PHE A 145 5.59 -9.40 -5.95
CA PHE A 145 4.86 -9.97 -4.82
C PHE A 145 3.34 -9.73 -4.96
N CYS A 146 2.91 -8.53 -5.33
CA CYS A 146 1.50 -8.23 -5.55
C CYS A 146 0.89 -9.06 -6.70
N GLN A 147 1.65 -9.28 -7.78
CA GLN A 147 1.24 -10.18 -8.86
C GLN A 147 1.07 -11.62 -8.37
N TRP A 148 2.06 -12.11 -7.63
CA TRP A 148 2.03 -13.45 -7.04
C TRP A 148 0.83 -13.62 -6.10
N LEU A 149 0.62 -12.67 -5.18
CA LEU A 149 -0.51 -12.68 -4.26
C LEU A 149 -1.84 -12.67 -5.04
N SER A 150 -1.90 -11.90 -6.12
CA SER A 150 -3.10 -11.86 -6.97
C SER A 150 -3.37 -13.20 -7.65
N ALA A 151 -2.34 -13.83 -8.19
CA ALA A 151 -2.47 -15.14 -8.85
C ALA A 151 -2.90 -16.24 -7.88
N ILE A 152 -2.35 -16.29 -6.67
CA ILE A 152 -2.69 -17.33 -5.69
C ILE A 152 -4.03 -17.12 -4.99
N THR A 153 -4.57 -15.89 -5.00
CA THR A 153 -5.84 -15.57 -4.32
C THR A 153 -7.00 -15.30 -5.26
N GLY A 154 -6.72 -15.10 -6.55
CA GLY A 154 -7.71 -14.72 -7.56
C GLY A 154 -8.25 -13.29 -7.43
N LYS A 155 -7.68 -12.46 -6.56
CA LYS A 155 -8.05 -11.06 -6.34
C LYS A 155 -6.93 -10.15 -6.78
N PHE A 156 -7.27 -8.98 -7.32
CA PHE A 156 -6.26 -8.04 -7.80
C PHE A 156 -5.64 -7.22 -6.65
N TYR A 157 -4.34 -7.37 -6.44
CA TYR A 157 -3.53 -6.61 -5.49
C TYR A 157 -2.43 -5.83 -6.20
N ARG A 158 -2.09 -4.67 -5.67
CA ARG A 158 -0.98 -3.82 -6.11
C ARG A 158 -0.41 -2.99 -4.96
N LEU A 159 0.67 -2.29 -5.18
CA LEU A 159 1.09 -1.22 -4.28
C LEU A 159 0.07 -0.06 -4.31
N PRO A 160 -0.05 0.75 -3.26
CA PRO A 160 -0.79 2.00 -3.32
C PRO A 160 -0.11 2.99 -4.27
N THR A 161 -0.88 3.87 -4.91
CA THR A 161 -0.31 5.09 -5.48
C THR A 161 0.16 6.02 -4.36
N GLU A 162 1.00 6.99 -4.69
CA GLU A 162 1.48 7.98 -3.71
C GLU A 162 0.32 8.75 -3.07
N ALA A 163 -0.72 9.04 -3.85
CA ALA A 163 -1.92 9.74 -3.39
C ALA A 163 -2.81 8.86 -2.49
N GLU A 164 -3.02 7.60 -2.84
CA GLU A 164 -3.77 6.65 -2.01
C GLU A 164 -3.07 6.42 -0.66
N TRP A 165 -1.74 6.34 -0.68
CA TRP A 165 -0.95 6.19 0.54
C TRP A 165 -1.12 7.43 1.44
N GLU A 166 -0.99 8.66 0.91
CA GLU A 166 -1.14 9.89 1.69
C GLU A 166 -2.56 10.03 2.23
N TYR A 167 -3.58 9.72 1.41
CA TYR A 167 -4.98 9.72 1.82
C TYR A 167 -5.22 8.78 3.01
N ALA A 168 -4.69 7.56 2.92
CA ALA A 168 -4.76 6.56 3.98
C ALA A 168 -4.00 6.98 5.25
N ALA A 169 -2.80 7.55 5.08
CA ALA A 169 -2.00 8.05 6.21
C ALA A 169 -2.71 9.17 6.96
N ARG A 170 -3.31 10.11 6.25
CA ARG A 170 -4.05 11.25 6.84
C ARG A 170 -5.30 10.81 7.58
N ALA A 171 -5.97 9.76 7.15
CA ALA A 171 -7.19 9.25 7.75
C ALA A 171 -8.23 10.36 8.05
N GLY A 172 -8.45 11.25 7.05
CA GLY A 172 -9.37 12.39 7.14
C GLY A 172 -8.80 13.65 7.80
N ASN A 173 -7.56 13.62 8.29
CA ASN A 173 -6.90 14.76 8.91
C ASN A 173 -6.03 15.54 7.90
N GLN A 174 -5.90 16.86 8.09
CA GLN A 174 -5.03 17.73 7.27
C GLN A 174 -3.76 18.20 8.01
N SER A 175 -3.58 17.79 9.27
CA SER A 175 -2.41 18.13 10.08
C SER A 175 -1.15 17.37 9.63
N ARG A 176 -0.02 17.69 10.24
CA ARG A 176 1.32 17.10 9.97
C ARG A 176 1.31 15.58 10.05
N TYR A 177 0.63 15.04 11.05
CA TYR A 177 0.45 13.60 11.30
C TYR A 177 -1.04 13.28 11.41
N SER A 178 -1.41 12.02 11.32
CA SER A 178 -2.79 11.58 11.45
C SER A 178 -3.45 11.92 12.80
N PHE A 179 -2.64 12.10 13.84
CA PHE A 179 -3.06 12.41 15.21
C PHE A 179 -3.03 13.91 15.53
N GLY A 180 -2.50 14.78 14.67
CA GLY A 180 -2.39 16.23 14.90
C GLY A 180 -1.01 16.80 14.54
N ASP A 181 -0.71 17.98 15.08
CA ASP A 181 0.54 18.71 14.81
C ASP A 181 1.58 18.57 15.92
N ASP A 182 1.21 18.00 17.06
CA ASP A 182 2.10 17.88 18.21
C ASP A 182 3.09 16.71 18.06
N GLU A 183 4.31 17.05 17.70
CA GLU A 183 5.40 16.08 17.52
C GLU A 183 5.72 15.26 18.80
N ARG A 184 5.34 15.75 19.97
CA ARG A 184 5.57 15.03 21.24
C ARG A 184 4.73 13.77 21.36
N GLU A 185 3.63 13.69 20.62
CA GLU A 185 2.79 12.50 20.57
C GLU A 185 3.30 11.41 19.61
N LEU A 186 4.26 11.76 18.72
CA LEU A 186 4.77 10.84 17.69
C LEU A 186 5.32 9.52 18.29
N ASP A 187 5.88 9.57 19.49
CA ASP A 187 6.37 8.38 20.21
C ASP A 187 5.27 7.30 20.42
N GLN A 188 3.99 7.69 20.40
CA GLN A 188 2.86 6.78 20.54
C GLN A 188 2.42 6.15 19.21
N PHE A 189 2.72 6.78 18.07
CA PHE A 189 2.20 6.42 16.75
C PHE A 189 3.24 5.87 15.79
N GLY A 190 4.54 6.07 16.04
CA GLY A 190 5.57 5.68 15.10
C GLY A 190 6.90 5.29 15.74
N TRP A 191 7.63 4.45 14.99
CA TRP A 191 9.02 4.10 15.27
C TRP A 191 9.94 4.92 14.39
N TYR A 192 10.82 5.72 14.99
CA TYR A 192 11.72 6.63 14.29
C TYR A 192 13.06 6.74 15.01
N GLN A 193 13.98 7.54 14.54
CA GLN A 193 15.36 7.62 15.04
C GLN A 193 15.47 7.79 16.56
N LYS A 194 14.51 8.49 17.19
CA LYS A 194 14.56 8.79 18.62
C LYS A 194 14.19 7.57 19.51
N ASN A 195 13.33 6.66 19.04
CA ASN A 195 12.72 5.61 19.88
C ASN A 195 12.83 4.19 19.33
N SER A 196 13.49 3.99 18.18
CA SER A 196 13.58 2.71 17.47
C SER A 196 14.73 1.82 17.94
N ASP A 197 15.63 2.28 18.80
CA ASP A 197 16.87 1.60 19.19
C ASP A 197 17.74 1.22 17.99
N GLY A 198 17.74 2.06 16.94
CA GLY A 198 18.57 1.90 15.75
C GLY A 198 18.16 0.73 14.84
N LYS A 199 16.91 0.26 14.90
CA LYS A 199 16.37 -0.83 14.08
C LYS A 199 14.85 -0.70 13.89
N TYR A 200 14.31 -1.35 12.83
CA TYR A 200 12.87 -1.50 12.71
C TYR A 200 12.30 -2.43 13.80
N GLN A 201 11.01 -2.32 14.06
CA GLN A 201 10.30 -3.00 15.14
C GLN A 201 9.21 -3.92 14.57
N PRO A 202 8.67 -4.86 15.36
CA PRO A 202 7.52 -5.67 14.93
C PRO A 202 6.36 -4.78 14.50
N ILE A 203 5.62 -5.20 13.46
CA ILE A 203 4.47 -4.46 12.94
C ILE A 203 3.38 -4.27 14.02
N GLY A 204 2.68 -3.14 13.98
CA GLY A 204 1.48 -2.92 14.79
C GLY A 204 1.71 -2.70 16.27
N GLN A 205 2.90 -2.28 16.70
CA GLN A 205 3.22 -2.08 18.13
C GLN A 205 2.87 -0.67 18.64
N LYS A 206 2.62 0.26 17.75
CA LYS A 206 2.22 1.63 18.09
C LYS A 206 0.71 1.81 17.91
N ASN A 207 0.18 2.99 18.27
CA ASN A 207 -1.22 3.30 18.02
C ASN A 207 -1.50 3.42 16.51
N PRO A 208 -2.65 2.95 16.03
CA PRO A 208 -3.05 3.15 14.65
C PRO A 208 -3.52 4.60 14.40
N ASN A 209 -3.62 4.97 13.14
CA ASN A 209 -4.32 6.19 12.77
C ASN A 209 -5.85 6.02 12.94
N PRO A 210 -6.67 7.09 12.78
CA PRO A 210 -8.13 7.02 12.97
C PRO A 210 -8.87 5.98 12.10
N TRP A 211 -8.26 5.50 11.00
CA TRP A 211 -8.82 4.43 10.17
C TRP A 211 -8.30 3.03 10.52
N GLY A 212 -7.54 2.89 11.60
CA GLY A 212 -7.04 1.61 12.06
C GLY A 212 -5.78 1.12 11.36
N LEU A 213 -5.07 1.99 10.62
CA LEU A 213 -3.81 1.67 9.93
C LEU A 213 -2.63 1.95 10.85
N TYR A 214 -1.74 0.98 10.97
CA TYR A 214 -0.55 1.04 11.81
C TYR A 214 0.68 1.44 11.00
N ASP A 215 1.68 1.95 11.71
CA ASP A 215 3.03 2.23 11.21
C ASP A 215 3.08 3.21 10.02
N MET A 216 2.02 4.04 9.86
CA MET A 216 1.97 5.08 8.82
C MET A 216 2.96 6.23 9.05
N HIS A 217 3.57 6.31 10.23
CA HIS A 217 4.49 7.36 10.66
C HIS A 217 5.80 6.74 11.15
N GLY A 218 6.52 6.02 10.30
CA GLY A 218 7.82 5.42 10.62
C GLY A 218 7.85 3.90 10.43
N ASN A 219 8.59 3.22 11.28
CA ASN A 219 8.97 1.82 11.16
C ASN A 219 9.76 1.58 9.87
N VAL A 220 9.14 1.27 8.73
CA VAL A 220 9.84 1.24 7.45
C VAL A 220 9.19 2.17 6.42
N SER A 221 10.00 2.78 5.58
CA SER A 221 9.50 3.54 4.43
C SER A 221 8.83 2.59 3.45
N GLU A 222 7.73 3.01 2.83
CA GLU A 222 6.92 2.14 2.02
C GLU A 222 6.95 2.53 0.54
N TRP A 223 7.16 1.52 -0.31
CA TRP A 223 7.02 1.70 -1.75
C TRP A 223 5.60 2.11 -2.14
N THR A 224 5.52 3.12 -3.01
CA THR A 224 4.31 3.42 -3.78
C THR A 224 4.56 3.10 -5.26
N LEU A 225 3.49 3.08 -6.08
CA LEU A 225 3.59 2.77 -7.52
C LEU A 225 4.35 3.83 -8.31
N ASP A 226 4.33 5.07 -7.84
CA ASP A 226 4.64 6.24 -8.64
C ASP A 226 6.12 6.41 -8.98
N GLN A 227 6.37 6.93 -10.18
CA GLN A 227 7.61 7.63 -10.47
C GLN A 227 7.68 8.86 -9.56
N TYR A 228 8.78 9.03 -8.80
CA TYR A 228 8.96 10.27 -8.09
C TYR A 228 9.33 11.41 -9.04
N ILE A 229 8.51 12.45 -9.05
CA ILE A 229 8.71 13.71 -9.79
C ILE A 229 8.59 14.85 -8.79
N SER A 230 9.69 15.57 -8.56
CA SER A 230 9.78 16.56 -7.46
C SER A 230 8.80 17.73 -7.59
N ASN A 231 8.48 18.13 -8.80
CA ASN A 231 7.60 19.28 -9.09
C ASN A 231 6.22 18.88 -9.61
N ILE A 232 5.80 17.62 -9.46
CA ILE A 232 4.52 17.15 -10.03
C ILE A 232 3.31 17.90 -9.45
N TYR A 233 3.37 18.28 -8.18
CA TYR A 233 2.27 19.02 -7.52
C TYR A 233 2.09 20.43 -8.11
N GLN A 234 3.15 21.04 -8.63
CA GLN A 234 3.08 22.33 -9.30
C GLN A 234 2.38 22.27 -10.68
N LEU A 235 2.22 21.07 -11.22
CA LEU A 235 1.56 20.84 -12.52
C LEU A 235 0.08 20.44 -12.35
N ARG A 236 -0.41 20.38 -11.11
CA ARG A 236 -1.78 19.97 -10.76
C ARG A 236 -2.53 21.14 -10.15
N ASP A 237 -3.15 21.97 -11.00
CA ASP A 237 -3.89 23.19 -10.63
C ASP A 237 -5.40 22.97 -10.46
N SER A 238 -5.90 21.78 -10.77
CA SER A 238 -7.31 21.41 -10.71
C SER A 238 -7.47 20.05 -10.00
N LEU A 239 -8.71 19.63 -9.72
CA LEU A 239 -9.01 18.33 -9.14
C LEU A 239 -8.48 17.21 -10.02
N VAL A 240 -7.67 16.34 -9.43
CA VAL A 240 -7.12 15.15 -10.09
C VAL A 240 -7.75 13.89 -9.50
N LEU A 241 -8.27 13.03 -10.37
CA LEU A 241 -8.89 11.76 -9.96
C LEU A 241 -7.86 10.63 -9.99
N ASN A 242 -7.70 9.92 -8.88
CA ASN A 242 -6.83 8.74 -8.75
C ASN A 242 -5.45 8.94 -9.39
N PRO A 243 -4.68 9.98 -9.02
CA PRO A 243 -3.42 10.28 -9.69
C PRO A 243 -2.41 9.13 -9.56
N TYR A 244 -1.76 8.81 -10.68
CA TYR A 244 -0.72 7.80 -10.78
C TYR A 244 0.33 8.24 -11.81
N GLU A 245 1.56 8.45 -11.36
CA GLU A 245 2.69 8.76 -12.22
C GLU A 245 3.36 7.47 -12.67
N ILE A 246 2.95 6.98 -13.86
CA ILE A 246 3.45 5.71 -14.41
C ILE A 246 4.97 5.77 -14.55
N PRO A 247 5.68 4.78 -13.98
CA PRO A 247 7.13 4.76 -14.01
C PRO A 247 7.70 4.60 -15.43
N THR A 248 8.63 5.48 -15.79
CA THR A 248 9.39 5.44 -17.05
C THR A 248 10.87 5.21 -16.85
N LYS A 249 11.36 5.32 -15.60
CA LYS A 249 12.78 5.16 -15.24
C LYS A 249 12.87 4.33 -13.96
N ARG A 250 13.97 3.58 -13.81
CA ARG A 250 14.24 2.81 -12.59
C ARG A 250 14.32 3.69 -11.34
N TYR A 251 14.92 4.85 -11.46
CA TYR A 251 15.08 5.83 -10.37
C TYR A 251 14.74 7.25 -10.81
N PRO A 252 14.28 8.12 -9.89
CA PRO A 252 13.79 7.78 -8.55
C PRO A 252 12.35 7.27 -8.57
N ARG A 253 12.01 6.37 -7.62
CA ARG A 253 10.65 5.90 -7.32
C ARG A 253 10.19 6.50 -6.00
N SER A 254 8.89 6.73 -5.86
CA SER A 254 8.33 7.30 -4.64
C SER A 254 8.29 6.28 -3.50
N VAL A 255 8.65 6.73 -2.29
CA VAL A 255 8.45 6.05 -1.01
C VAL A 255 7.84 7.02 0.00
N ARG A 256 7.10 6.49 0.97
CA ARG A 256 6.36 7.30 1.95
C ARG A 256 6.55 6.79 3.37
N GLY A 257 6.12 7.59 4.36
CA GLY A 257 6.05 7.20 5.78
C GLY A 257 7.28 7.54 6.61
N GLY A 258 8.45 7.69 6.00
CA GLY A 258 9.71 7.71 6.74
C GLY A 258 10.02 6.35 7.37
N SER A 259 11.06 6.26 8.18
CA SER A 259 11.52 4.98 8.74
C SER A 259 12.11 5.11 10.14
N TRP A 260 12.44 3.98 10.74
CA TRP A 260 13.09 3.84 12.03
C TRP A 260 14.37 4.70 12.21
N LYS A 261 15.02 5.09 11.13
CA LYS A 261 16.26 5.89 11.16
C LYS A 261 16.07 7.36 10.78
N ASP A 262 14.85 7.75 10.41
CA ASP A 262 14.55 9.13 10.04
C ASP A 262 14.13 9.97 11.24
N PHE A 263 14.28 11.30 11.11
CA PHE A 263 13.75 12.28 12.05
C PHE A 263 12.26 12.53 11.78
N SER A 264 11.58 13.10 12.77
CA SER A 264 10.14 13.38 12.78
C SER A 264 9.61 14.09 11.53
N GLU A 265 10.39 14.98 10.93
CA GLU A 265 10.02 15.71 9.72
C GLU A 265 9.74 14.80 8.52
N LYS A 266 10.42 13.64 8.46
CA LYS A 266 10.21 12.65 7.39
C LYS A 266 8.99 11.76 7.60
N LEU A 267 8.44 11.72 8.81
CA LEU A 267 7.31 10.89 9.19
C LEU A 267 5.97 11.60 9.01
N ARG A 268 5.95 12.85 8.56
CA ARG A 268 4.71 13.61 8.30
C ARG A 268 3.91 12.97 7.16
N SER A 269 2.60 13.07 7.23
CA SER A 269 1.71 12.50 6.21
C SER A 269 2.04 12.95 4.78
N ALA A 270 2.45 14.24 4.61
CA ALA A 270 2.81 14.81 3.32
C ALA A 270 4.27 14.57 2.91
N ALA A 271 5.15 14.13 3.82
CA ALA A 271 6.56 13.97 3.52
C ALA A 271 6.79 12.95 2.40
N ARG A 272 7.58 13.35 1.39
CA ARG A 272 7.88 12.54 0.22
C ARG A 272 9.31 12.02 0.29
N GLY A 273 9.47 10.73 0.05
CA GLY A 273 10.76 10.07 -0.09
C GLY A 273 10.98 9.57 -1.52
N ARG A 274 12.23 9.27 -1.84
CA ARG A 274 12.60 8.78 -3.18
C ARG A 274 13.74 7.78 -3.16
N SER A 275 13.64 6.79 -4.03
CA SER A 275 14.72 5.82 -4.20
C SER A 275 15.92 6.41 -4.95
N SER A 276 17.06 5.76 -4.78
CA SER A 276 18.32 6.12 -5.44
C SER A 276 19.07 4.88 -5.90
N SER A 277 19.87 5.02 -6.95
CA SER A 277 20.83 3.97 -7.36
C SER A 277 21.85 3.65 -6.27
N THR A 278 22.09 4.57 -5.33
CA THR A 278 22.98 4.35 -4.18
C THR A 278 22.50 3.25 -3.24
N TRP A 279 21.22 2.90 -3.27
CA TRP A 279 20.64 1.80 -2.48
C TRP A 279 21.13 0.41 -2.90
N LYS A 280 21.96 0.32 -3.95
CA LYS A 280 22.56 -0.91 -4.50
C LYS A 280 24.09 -0.85 -4.55
N LEU A 281 24.74 0.03 -3.81
CA LEU A 281 26.20 0.18 -3.92
C LEU A 281 26.96 -1.09 -3.56
N ARG A 282 26.56 -1.77 -2.47
CA ARG A 282 27.17 -3.00 -1.99
C ARG A 282 26.75 -4.27 -2.71
N ASP A 283 25.78 -4.21 -3.62
CA ASP A 283 25.38 -5.38 -4.42
C ASP A 283 26.56 -5.82 -5.31
N PRO A 284 27.08 -7.04 -5.16
CA PRO A 284 28.22 -7.52 -5.93
C PRO A 284 27.86 -7.97 -7.35
N GLN A 285 26.57 -8.10 -7.69
CA GLN A 285 26.13 -8.61 -8.98
C GLN A 285 26.42 -7.63 -10.14
N ILE A 286 26.71 -8.17 -11.30
CA ILE A 286 26.81 -7.43 -12.57
C ILE A 286 26.01 -8.21 -13.63
N PRO A 287 24.88 -7.68 -14.07
CA PRO A 287 24.19 -6.44 -13.63
C PRO A 287 23.67 -6.54 -12.19
N LYS A 288 23.52 -5.40 -11.53
CA LYS A 288 22.95 -5.30 -10.18
C LYS A 288 21.59 -5.98 -10.09
N SER A 289 21.29 -6.64 -8.97
CA SER A 289 20.03 -7.32 -8.72
C SER A 289 18.80 -6.42 -9.05
N ILE A 290 17.80 -6.99 -9.72
CA ILE A 290 16.49 -6.32 -9.88
C ILE A 290 15.58 -6.54 -8.67
N TRP A 291 15.96 -7.43 -7.75
CA TRP A 291 15.13 -7.85 -6.62
C TRP A 291 15.45 -7.14 -5.32
N TRP A 292 16.73 -6.77 -5.09
CA TRP A 292 17.19 -6.32 -3.79
C TRP A 292 17.90 -4.97 -3.84
N HIS A 293 17.71 -4.20 -2.77
CA HIS A 293 18.47 -3.01 -2.44
C HIS A 293 19.35 -3.28 -1.21
N THR A 294 20.60 -3.64 -1.41
CA THR A 294 21.54 -4.06 -0.37
C THR A 294 21.90 -2.98 0.65
N ASP A 295 21.55 -1.73 0.34
CA ASP A 295 21.86 -0.56 1.17
C ASP A 295 20.60 0.16 1.66
N ALA A 296 19.41 -0.43 1.47
CA ALA A 296 18.14 0.13 1.90
C ALA A 296 17.46 -0.75 2.96
N ASP A 297 18.07 -0.81 4.12
CA ASP A 297 17.64 -1.55 5.31
C ASP A 297 16.41 -0.94 6.01
N PHE A 298 15.75 0.00 5.36
CA PHE A 298 14.67 0.83 5.90
C PHE A 298 13.44 0.88 4.98
N VAL A 299 13.44 0.18 3.86
CA VAL A 299 12.32 0.23 2.90
C VAL A 299 11.61 -1.10 2.80
N GLY A 300 10.31 -1.07 3.01
CA GLY A 300 9.36 -2.16 2.84
C GLY A 300 8.16 -1.73 1.98
N PHE A 301 7.00 -2.31 2.23
CA PHE A 301 5.77 -1.94 1.52
C PHE A 301 4.53 -2.48 2.22
N ARG A 302 3.39 -1.90 1.89
CA ARG A 302 2.04 -2.47 2.12
C ARG A 302 1.31 -2.64 0.80
N ILE A 303 0.25 -3.44 0.80
CA ILE A 303 -0.53 -3.72 -0.41
C ILE A 303 -1.85 -2.98 -0.39
N LEU A 304 -2.42 -2.80 -1.58
CA LEU A 304 -3.74 -2.22 -1.80
C LEU A 304 -4.54 -3.10 -2.76
N ARG A 305 -5.86 -3.17 -2.53
CA ARG A 305 -6.84 -3.73 -3.44
C ARG A 305 -7.89 -2.67 -3.77
N PRO A 306 -8.03 -2.23 -5.02
CA PRO A 306 -9.10 -1.30 -5.40
C PRO A 306 -10.47 -1.99 -5.28
N LYS A 307 -11.51 -1.23 -4.96
CA LYS A 307 -12.88 -1.75 -4.93
C LYS A 307 -13.37 -2.20 -6.29
N ASN A 308 -13.06 -1.42 -7.31
CA ASN A 308 -13.37 -1.74 -8.70
C ASN A 308 -12.12 -2.37 -9.32
N THR A 309 -12.19 -3.66 -9.61
CA THR A 309 -11.09 -4.37 -10.26
C THR A 309 -10.82 -3.79 -11.64
N PRO A 310 -9.59 -3.34 -11.96
CA PRO A 310 -9.24 -2.83 -13.28
C PRO A 310 -9.32 -3.92 -14.37
N SER A 311 -9.39 -3.52 -15.64
CA SER A 311 -9.28 -4.47 -16.75
C SER A 311 -7.91 -5.17 -16.75
N PRO A 312 -7.78 -6.38 -17.37
CA PRO A 312 -6.50 -7.08 -17.43
C PRO A 312 -5.35 -6.23 -17.98
N GLU A 313 -5.60 -5.40 -18.97
CA GLU A 313 -4.60 -4.49 -19.55
C GLU A 313 -4.16 -3.42 -18.54
N GLN A 314 -5.10 -2.88 -17.77
CA GLN A 314 -4.81 -1.91 -16.72
C GLN A 314 -4.07 -2.56 -15.54
N GLN A 315 -4.40 -3.80 -15.19
CA GLN A 315 -3.67 -4.58 -14.16
C GLN A 315 -2.19 -4.70 -14.53
N LEU A 316 -1.88 -5.00 -15.79
CA LEU A 316 -0.51 -5.07 -16.28
C LEU A 316 0.23 -3.73 -16.15
N ILE A 317 -0.44 -2.60 -16.39
CA ILE A 317 0.16 -1.26 -16.22
C ILE A 317 0.53 -1.03 -14.75
N TYR A 318 -0.33 -1.39 -13.80
CA TYR A 318 -0.03 -1.26 -12.38
C TYR A 318 1.13 -2.16 -11.92
N TRP A 319 1.32 -3.31 -12.53
CA TRP A 319 2.40 -4.24 -12.19
C TRP A 319 3.70 -3.98 -12.97
N GLN A 320 3.66 -3.12 -13.99
CA GLN A 320 4.87 -2.78 -14.73
C GLN A 320 5.88 -2.05 -13.84
N SER A 321 7.10 -2.51 -13.91
CA SER A 321 8.26 -1.80 -13.37
C SER A 321 9.17 -1.42 -14.53
N ALA A 322 9.52 -0.14 -14.68
CA ALA A 322 10.50 0.28 -15.67
C ALA A 322 11.90 -0.12 -15.18
N GLU A 323 12.29 -1.36 -15.49
CA GLU A 323 13.59 -1.93 -15.11
C GLU A 323 14.70 -1.67 -16.14
N LYS A 324 14.39 -0.96 -17.21
CA LYS A 324 15.33 -0.57 -18.27
C LYS A 324 16.03 0.75 -18.00
#